data_140ca870b9a5900cb81643af8be2e538
#
_entry.id   140ca870b9a5900cb81643af8be2e538
#
_cell.length_a   1.000
_cell.length_b   1.000
_cell.length_c   1.000
_cell.angle_alpha   90.00
_cell.angle_beta   90.00
_cell.angle_gamma   90.00
#
_symmetry.space_group_name_H-M   'P 1'
#
loop_
_entity.id
_entity.type
_entity.pdbx_description
1 polymer ?
#
loop_
_entity_poly.entity_id
_entity_poly.type
_entity_poly.pdbx_seq_one_letter_code
_entity_poly.pdbx_strand_id
1 'polypeptide(L)'
;MFEFTRMDALVSERFTSNNRFVDILGHCGVSMLSEYLSKGNLEKAAVAGSGFIKQADLHDQDDVKPQNKFSAAAKLSYALQMAELIAALHDYPHGKIVHNDIQLSQFLFDQSGMLKFNDFNRAEIMLWDEQKQDYCRYRNGPGGGNNRAPEEYYDKPVNEKIDVFSFGNGVYGLLTGLWPFYELDEDHETEMQEKLKRGETPFVDPRYHNRSFEEGILVDIMNATWAYDPDDRPDMISLVTKLRLAKLEMDKHVSKHS
;
A
#
# COMPACT_ATOMS: atom_id res chain seq x y z
N MET A 1 -5.86 15.04 17.89
CA MET A 1 -5.92 13.70 18.55
C MET A 1 -7.35 13.16 18.60
N PHE A 2 -8.34 13.89 19.12
CA PHE A 2 -9.75 13.42 19.22
C PHE A 2 -10.35 13.01 17.87
N GLU A 3 -10.18 13.82 16.82
CA GLU A 3 -10.69 13.52 15.47
C GLU A 3 -10.07 12.26 14.86
N PHE A 4 -8.78 12.05 15.04
CA PHE A 4 -8.09 10.85 14.55
C PHE A 4 -8.66 9.57 15.19
N THR A 5 -8.81 9.55 16.53
CA THR A 5 -9.40 8.38 17.21
C THR A 5 -10.86 8.19 16.82
N ARG A 6 -11.61 9.27 16.61
CA ARG A 6 -13.01 9.20 16.16
C ARG A 6 -13.12 8.61 14.76
N MET A 7 -12.26 9.01 13.83
CA MET A 7 -12.26 8.47 12.47
C MET A 7 -11.87 7.00 12.46
N ASP A 8 -10.83 6.63 13.22
CA ASP A 8 -10.38 5.26 13.36
C ASP A 8 -11.51 4.35 13.89
N ALA A 9 -12.17 4.76 14.98
CA ALA A 9 -13.32 4.03 15.53
C ALA A 9 -14.48 3.93 14.53
N LEU A 10 -14.82 5.02 13.83
CA LEU A 10 -15.92 5.05 12.87
C LEU A 10 -15.70 4.07 11.72
N VAL A 11 -14.51 4.07 11.11
CA VAL A 11 -14.18 3.17 10.01
C VAL A 11 -14.11 1.73 10.50
N SER A 12 -13.43 1.48 11.63
CA SER A 12 -13.34 0.14 12.23
C SER A 12 -14.72 -0.45 12.53
N GLU A 13 -15.66 0.31 13.09
CA GLU A 13 -17.03 -0.14 13.34
C GLU A 13 -17.78 -0.51 12.04
N ARG A 14 -17.54 0.22 10.95
CA ARG A 14 -18.16 -0.07 9.65
C ARG A 14 -17.71 -1.39 9.06
N PHE A 15 -16.48 -1.81 9.36
CA PHE A 15 -15.89 -3.04 8.84
C PHE A 15 -15.80 -4.17 9.86
N THR A 16 -16.36 -4.03 11.06
CA THR A 16 -16.26 -5.02 12.15
C THR A 16 -16.85 -6.40 11.78
N SER A 17 -17.79 -6.46 10.80
CA SER A 17 -18.32 -7.74 10.29
C SER A 17 -17.41 -8.41 9.24
N ASN A 18 -16.36 -7.72 8.79
CA ASN A 18 -15.41 -8.22 7.82
C ASN A 18 -14.15 -8.70 8.55
N ASN A 19 -13.96 -10.01 8.63
CA ASN A 19 -12.83 -10.63 9.33
C ASN A 19 -11.44 -10.28 8.78
N ARG A 20 -11.37 -9.53 7.67
CA ARG A 20 -10.14 -9.02 7.07
C ARG A 20 -9.76 -7.61 7.60
N PHE A 21 -10.56 -7.04 8.49
CA PHE A 21 -10.28 -5.80 9.19
C PHE A 21 -10.04 -6.09 10.67
N VAL A 22 -9.23 -5.27 11.34
CA VAL A 22 -9.00 -5.42 12.78
C VAL A 22 -10.26 -5.04 13.53
N ASP A 23 -10.76 -5.95 14.39
CA ASP A 23 -11.99 -5.74 15.14
C ASP A 23 -11.80 -4.68 16.23
N ILE A 24 -12.71 -3.72 16.27
CA ILE A 24 -12.86 -2.80 17.39
C ILE A 24 -13.79 -3.43 18.44
N LEU A 25 -13.31 -3.47 19.69
CA LEU A 25 -14.05 -3.98 20.85
C LEU A 25 -14.76 -2.87 21.62
N GLY A 26 -14.35 -1.62 21.42
CA GLY A 26 -14.95 -0.43 22.00
C GLY A 26 -14.04 0.79 21.89
N HIS A 27 -14.63 1.98 22.07
CA HIS A 27 -13.87 3.23 22.15
C HIS A 27 -14.48 4.18 23.18
N CYS A 28 -13.65 5.05 23.74
CA CYS A 28 -14.07 6.09 24.66
C CYS A 28 -13.09 7.28 24.58
N GLY A 29 -13.61 8.44 24.18
CA GLY A 29 -12.81 9.66 24.06
C GLY A 29 -11.68 9.49 23.04
N VAL A 30 -10.43 9.48 23.51
CA VAL A 30 -9.20 9.31 22.71
C VAL A 30 -8.58 7.92 22.84
N SER A 31 -9.31 6.96 23.38
CA SER A 31 -8.85 5.58 23.57
C SER A 31 -9.72 4.62 22.79
N MET A 32 -9.09 3.67 22.13
CA MET A 32 -9.73 2.58 21.40
C MET A 32 -9.21 1.23 21.92
N LEU A 33 -10.09 0.26 22.03
CA LEU A 33 -9.76 -1.13 22.34
C LEU A 33 -10.04 -1.98 21.12
N SER A 34 -9.02 -2.67 20.61
CA SER A 34 -9.12 -3.56 19.45
C SER A 34 -8.61 -4.95 19.78
N GLU A 35 -8.90 -5.92 18.90
CA GLU A 35 -8.26 -7.24 18.98
C GLU A 35 -6.74 -7.13 18.90
N TYR A 36 -6.05 -8.09 19.52
CA TYR A 36 -4.59 -8.17 19.48
C TYR A 36 -4.11 -9.25 18.51
N LEU A 37 -3.30 -8.86 17.53
CA LEU A 37 -2.72 -9.74 16.52
C LEU A 37 -1.24 -9.99 16.82
N SER A 38 -0.94 -11.15 17.39
CA SER A 38 0.38 -11.48 17.95
C SER A 38 1.46 -11.81 16.92
N LYS A 39 1.08 -12.03 15.63
CA LYS A 39 2.04 -12.39 14.56
C LYS A 39 2.75 -11.19 13.92
N GLY A 40 2.44 -9.97 14.38
CA GLY A 40 3.06 -8.75 13.87
C GLY A 40 2.47 -8.28 12.54
N ASN A 41 3.19 -7.43 11.82
CA ASN A 41 2.74 -6.79 10.59
C ASN A 41 3.60 -7.18 9.38
N LEU A 42 3.08 -6.85 8.19
CA LEU A 42 3.72 -7.16 6.91
C LEU A 42 5.05 -6.43 6.72
N GLU A 43 5.20 -5.22 7.26
CA GLU A 43 6.43 -4.44 7.17
C GLU A 43 7.62 -5.19 7.76
N LYS A 44 7.48 -5.66 9.00
CA LYS A 44 8.55 -6.41 9.70
C LYS A 44 8.93 -7.70 8.99
N ALA A 45 8.01 -8.27 8.22
CA ALA A 45 8.27 -9.48 7.45
C ALA A 45 8.85 -9.19 6.05
N ALA A 46 8.46 -8.07 5.45
CA ALA A 46 8.81 -7.70 4.08
C ALA A 46 10.10 -6.90 3.98
N VAL A 47 10.36 -5.96 4.92
CA VAL A 47 11.50 -5.04 4.86
C VAL A 47 12.56 -5.45 5.86
N ALA A 48 13.78 -5.68 5.37
CA ALA A 48 14.88 -6.15 6.19
C ALA A 48 15.51 -5.01 7.01
N GLY A 49 15.74 -5.28 8.29
CA GLY A 49 16.48 -4.37 9.18
C GLY A 49 15.88 -2.98 9.25
N SER A 50 16.69 -1.93 9.01
CA SER A 50 16.23 -0.54 8.95
C SER A 50 15.54 -0.18 7.63
N GLY A 51 15.54 -1.08 6.64
CA GLY A 51 15.04 -0.80 5.29
C GLY A 51 15.95 0.09 4.44
N PHE A 52 17.06 0.57 5.01
CA PHE A 52 18.06 1.38 4.34
C PHE A 52 19.36 0.57 4.19
N ILE A 53 19.79 0.38 2.97
CA ILE A 53 21.06 -0.29 2.63
C ILE A 53 21.84 0.64 1.70
N LYS A 54 23.15 0.72 1.88
CA LYS A 54 23.98 1.53 0.98
C LYS A 54 23.87 0.99 -0.44
N GLN A 55 23.53 1.88 -1.35
CA GLN A 55 23.27 1.56 -2.76
C GLN A 55 24.40 0.80 -3.44
N ALA A 56 25.66 1.16 -3.12
CA ALA A 56 26.86 0.51 -3.64
C ALA A 56 26.89 -1.02 -3.41
N ASP A 57 26.24 -1.49 -2.35
CA ASP A 57 26.25 -2.92 -1.99
C ASP A 57 25.26 -3.76 -2.80
N LEU A 58 24.35 -3.13 -3.55
CA LEU A 58 23.26 -3.81 -4.26
C LEU A 58 23.41 -3.82 -5.79
N HIS A 59 24.07 -2.82 -6.38
CA HIS A 59 24.17 -2.66 -7.84
C HIS A 59 25.21 -3.54 -8.51
N ASP A 60 26.26 -3.95 -7.79
CA ASP A 60 27.38 -4.74 -8.33
C ASP A 60 27.18 -6.28 -8.23
N GLN A 61 25.97 -6.74 -7.93
CA GLN A 61 25.71 -8.18 -7.85
C GLN A 61 25.34 -8.74 -9.24
N ASP A 62 25.91 -9.90 -9.59
CA ASP A 62 25.60 -10.64 -10.83
C ASP A 62 24.11 -11.03 -10.94
N ASP A 63 23.40 -11.10 -9.81
CA ASP A 63 21.97 -11.42 -9.73
C ASP A 63 21.25 -10.50 -8.75
N VAL A 64 19.99 -10.17 -9.06
CA VAL A 64 19.10 -9.40 -8.18
C VAL A 64 18.61 -10.28 -7.03
N LYS A 65 18.93 -9.88 -5.81
CA LYS A 65 18.47 -10.59 -4.60
C LYS A 65 17.56 -9.69 -3.77
N PRO A 66 16.26 -10.02 -3.68
CA PRO A 66 15.38 -9.37 -2.72
C PRO A 66 15.95 -9.48 -1.30
N GLN A 67 15.81 -8.43 -0.52
CA GLN A 67 16.29 -8.40 0.87
C GLN A 67 15.33 -9.11 1.83
N ASN A 68 14.17 -9.55 1.35
CA ASN A 68 13.23 -10.39 2.11
C ASN A 68 13.30 -11.87 1.67
N LYS A 69 12.65 -12.72 2.48
CA LYS A 69 12.62 -14.17 2.26
C LYS A 69 11.34 -14.67 1.58
N PHE A 70 10.50 -13.77 1.08
CA PHE A 70 9.26 -14.17 0.41
C PHE A 70 9.53 -14.81 -0.94
N SER A 71 8.84 -15.91 -1.22
CA SER A 71 8.77 -16.45 -2.58
C SER A 71 7.99 -15.49 -3.48
N ALA A 72 8.20 -15.55 -4.80
CA ALA A 72 7.45 -14.75 -5.77
C ALA A 72 5.93 -14.95 -5.63
N ALA A 73 5.49 -16.19 -5.42
CA ALA A 73 4.09 -16.54 -5.16
C ALA A 73 3.54 -15.88 -3.87
N ALA A 74 4.33 -15.83 -2.80
CA ALA A 74 3.93 -15.17 -1.56
C ALA A 74 3.80 -13.66 -1.75
N LYS A 75 4.74 -13.02 -2.47
CA LYS A 75 4.68 -11.59 -2.81
C LYS A 75 3.41 -11.25 -3.58
N LEU A 76 3.08 -12.01 -4.63
CA LEU A 76 1.86 -11.85 -5.41
C LEU A 76 0.60 -12.04 -4.54
N SER A 77 0.60 -13.04 -3.64
CA SER A 77 -0.52 -13.29 -2.74
C SER A 77 -0.73 -12.13 -1.75
N TYR A 78 0.33 -11.58 -1.16
CA TYR A 78 0.20 -10.44 -0.24
C TYR A 78 -0.18 -9.16 -0.97
N ALA A 79 0.36 -8.90 -2.15
CA ALA A 79 -0.07 -7.77 -2.98
C ALA A 79 -1.56 -7.85 -3.32
N LEU A 80 -2.08 -9.04 -3.67
CA LEU A 80 -3.52 -9.23 -3.89
C LEU A 80 -4.33 -8.95 -2.62
N GLN A 81 -3.91 -9.47 -1.47
CA GLN A 81 -4.60 -9.24 -0.22
C GLN A 81 -4.65 -7.76 0.17
N MET A 82 -3.53 -7.03 0.01
CA MET A 82 -3.49 -5.58 0.22
C MET A 82 -4.45 -4.86 -0.73
N ALA A 83 -4.42 -5.19 -2.02
CA ALA A 83 -5.29 -4.57 -3.01
C ALA A 83 -6.78 -4.80 -2.71
N GLU A 84 -7.17 -6.01 -2.30
CA GLU A 84 -8.55 -6.33 -1.92
C GLU A 84 -9.03 -5.54 -0.70
N LEU A 85 -8.16 -5.31 0.29
CA LEU A 85 -8.46 -4.54 1.48
C LEU A 85 -8.64 -3.06 1.17
N ILE A 86 -7.75 -2.48 0.36
CA ILE A 86 -7.86 -1.08 -0.07
C ILE A 86 -9.09 -0.90 -0.97
N ALA A 87 -9.34 -1.84 -1.90
CA ALA A 87 -10.51 -1.81 -2.76
C ALA A 87 -11.82 -1.83 -1.95
N ALA A 88 -11.88 -2.57 -0.84
CA ALA A 88 -13.05 -2.61 0.03
C ALA A 88 -13.35 -1.24 0.69
N LEU A 89 -12.33 -0.42 0.99
CA LEU A 89 -12.52 0.96 1.44
C LEU A 89 -13.03 1.86 0.29
N HIS A 90 -12.39 1.76 -0.88
CA HIS A 90 -12.73 2.62 -2.04
C HIS A 90 -14.12 2.30 -2.63
N ASP A 91 -14.62 1.08 -2.45
CA ASP A 91 -15.94 0.62 -2.92
C ASP A 91 -17.02 0.69 -1.83
N TYR A 92 -16.79 1.44 -0.75
CA TYR A 92 -17.76 1.55 0.34
C TYR A 92 -19.04 2.24 -0.15
N PRO A 93 -20.25 1.67 0.09
CA PRO A 93 -21.50 2.10 -0.56
C PRO A 93 -21.95 3.54 -0.22
N HIS A 94 -21.49 4.10 0.88
CA HIS A 94 -21.90 5.42 1.36
C HIS A 94 -20.85 6.52 1.14
N GLY A 95 -19.93 6.30 0.20
CA GLY A 95 -18.85 7.20 -0.15
C GLY A 95 -17.51 6.46 -0.15
N LYS A 96 -16.58 6.89 -0.98
CA LYS A 96 -15.24 6.28 -0.98
C LYS A 96 -14.52 6.61 0.31
N ILE A 97 -13.98 5.61 1.00
CA ILE A 97 -13.11 5.81 2.15
C ILE A 97 -11.66 5.74 1.65
N VAL A 98 -10.93 6.83 1.81
CA VAL A 98 -9.50 6.91 1.51
C VAL A 98 -8.76 6.66 2.82
N HIS A 99 -7.84 5.72 2.86
CA HIS A 99 -7.08 5.40 4.06
C HIS A 99 -6.11 6.52 4.44
N ASN A 100 -5.49 7.13 3.42
CA ASN A 100 -4.62 8.30 3.54
C ASN A 100 -3.31 8.08 4.33
N ASP A 101 -2.99 6.81 4.64
CA ASP A 101 -1.73 6.40 5.27
C ASP A 101 -1.39 4.92 4.97
N ILE A 102 -1.48 4.53 3.70
CA ILE A 102 -1.15 3.17 3.27
C ILE A 102 0.35 2.91 3.44
N GLN A 103 0.67 1.98 4.33
CA GLN A 103 2.01 1.48 4.60
C GLN A 103 1.93 -0.03 4.91
N LEU A 104 3.03 -0.75 4.74
CA LEU A 104 3.08 -2.18 5.07
C LEU A 104 2.80 -2.48 6.55
N SER A 105 3.07 -1.53 7.43
CA SER A 105 2.77 -1.61 8.87
C SER A 105 1.28 -1.70 9.20
N GLN A 106 0.41 -1.21 8.32
CA GLN A 106 -1.05 -1.22 8.50
C GLN A 106 -1.70 -2.58 8.19
N PHE A 107 -0.92 -3.52 7.65
CA PHE A 107 -1.37 -4.88 7.35
C PHE A 107 -0.79 -5.85 8.36
N LEU A 108 -1.64 -6.36 9.26
CA LEU A 108 -1.27 -7.27 10.34
C LEU A 108 -1.61 -8.71 9.97
N PHE A 109 -0.83 -9.66 10.48
CA PHE A 109 -1.11 -11.07 10.28
C PHE A 109 -2.08 -11.62 11.33
N ASP A 110 -3.15 -12.25 10.88
CA ASP A 110 -3.99 -13.07 11.75
C ASP A 110 -3.31 -14.42 12.09
N GLN A 111 -4.00 -15.28 12.86
CA GLN A 111 -3.47 -16.58 13.25
C GLN A 111 -3.27 -17.55 12.08
N SER A 112 -3.95 -17.37 10.96
CA SER A 112 -3.81 -18.17 9.73
C SER A 112 -2.69 -17.67 8.81
N GLY A 113 -2.17 -16.46 9.04
CA GLY A 113 -1.20 -15.78 8.17
C GLY A 113 -1.86 -14.93 7.08
N MET A 114 -3.18 -14.72 7.15
CA MET A 114 -3.90 -13.77 6.30
C MET A 114 -3.72 -12.34 6.84
N LEU A 115 -3.79 -11.36 5.93
CA LEU A 115 -3.69 -9.96 6.31
C LEU A 115 -5.02 -9.41 6.82
N LYS A 116 -4.96 -8.66 7.93
CA LYS A 116 -6.01 -7.79 8.44
C LYS A 116 -5.56 -6.33 8.34
N PHE A 117 -6.48 -5.46 7.96
CA PHE A 117 -6.21 -4.04 7.76
C PHE A 117 -6.54 -3.23 9.00
N ASN A 118 -5.74 -2.20 9.28
CA ASN A 118 -5.77 -1.47 10.55
C ASN A 118 -5.41 0.01 10.36
N ASP A 119 -5.63 0.81 11.41
CA ASP A 119 -5.18 2.19 11.59
C ASP A 119 -5.80 3.19 10.60
N PHE A 120 -7.11 3.42 10.77
CA PHE A 120 -7.91 4.35 9.94
C PHE A 120 -7.94 5.78 10.50
N ASN A 121 -6.99 6.12 11.37
CA ASN A 121 -6.96 7.40 12.07
C ASN A 121 -6.84 8.61 11.12
N ARG A 122 -6.27 8.43 9.95
CA ARG A 122 -6.12 9.44 8.89
C ARG A 122 -7.13 9.31 7.75
N ALA A 123 -8.07 8.37 7.87
CA ALA A 123 -9.02 8.11 6.80
C ALA A 123 -9.91 9.33 6.53
N GLU A 124 -10.29 9.49 5.25
CA GLU A 124 -11.19 10.53 4.77
C GLU A 124 -12.33 9.90 3.98
N ILE A 125 -13.53 10.47 4.09
CA ILE A 125 -14.72 9.97 3.39
C ILE A 125 -15.08 10.94 2.27
N MET A 126 -14.93 10.49 1.03
CA MET A 126 -15.30 11.24 -0.16
C MET A 126 -16.78 10.95 -0.48
N LEU A 127 -17.62 11.98 -0.36
CA LEU A 127 -19.03 11.89 -0.72
C LEU A 127 -19.24 12.17 -2.21
N TRP A 128 -20.27 11.55 -2.78
CA TRP A 128 -20.68 11.77 -4.16
C TRP A 128 -21.37 13.14 -4.31
N ASP A 129 -20.93 13.94 -5.29
CA ASP A 129 -21.56 15.21 -5.66
C ASP A 129 -22.46 14.99 -6.89
N GLU A 130 -23.77 14.99 -6.67
CA GLU A 130 -24.76 14.80 -7.73
C GLU A 130 -24.71 15.85 -8.85
N GLN A 131 -24.25 17.06 -8.54
CA GLN A 131 -24.18 18.13 -9.53
C GLN A 131 -22.96 17.97 -10.44
N LYS A 132 -21.84 17.52 -9.87
CA LYS A 132 -20.60 17.31 -10.61
C LYS A 132 -20.49 15.91 -11.22
N GLN A 133 -21.36 14.99 -10.77
CA GLN A 133 -21.28 13.54 -11.12
C GLN A 133 -19.88 12.96 -10.83
N ASP A 134 -19.31 13.37 -9.67
CA ASP A 134 -17.98 12.95 -9.21
C ASP A 134 -17.91 12.94 -7.69
N TYR A 135 -16.89 12.31 -7.13
CA TYR A 135 -16.60 12.33 -5.70
C TYR A 135 -15.91 13.64 -5.28
N CYS A 136 -16.32 14.17 -4.13
CA CYS A 136 -15.72 15.38 -3.58
C CYS A 136 -14.26 15.13 -3.18
N ARG A 137 -13.32 15.83 -3.82
CA ARG A 137 -11.91 15.83 -3.40
C ARG A 137 -11.75 16.59 -2.08
N TYR A 138 -10.75 16.23 -1.30
CA TYR A 138 -10.46 16.85 -0.01
C TYR A 138 -9.02 17.37 0.05
N ARG A 139 -8.63 18.07 1.12
CA ARG A 139 -7.28 18.57 1.32
C ARG A 139 -6.70 17.99 2.61
N ASN A 140 -5.48 17.46 2.51
CA ASN A 140 -4.72 16.92 3.66
C ASN A 140 -3.84 17.97 4.36
N GLY A 141 -3.72 19.16 3.80
CA GLY A 141 -2.60 20.03 4.10
C GLY A 141 -1.28 19.50 3.48
N PRO A 142 -0.16 20.23 3.62
CA PRO A 142 1.12 19.77 3.08
C PRO A 142 1.56 18.46 3.76
N GLY A 143 1.76 17.43 2.97
CA GLY A 143 2.17 16.11 3.45
C GLY A 143 3.60 16.11 4.00
N GLY A 144 3.83 15.38 5.09
CA GLY A 144 5.15 15.00 5.58
C GLY A 144 5.45 13.52 5.28
N GLY A 145 6.70 13.09 5.51
CA GLY A 145 7.14 11.73 5.23
C GLY A 145 7.54 11.51 3.77
N ASN A 146 7.94 10.29 3.46
CA ASN A 146 8.59 9.92 2.19
C ASN A 146 7.81 8.90 1.35
N ASN A 147 6.63 8.45 1.80
CA ASN A 147 5.85 7.39 1.16
C ASN A 147 4.55 7.90 0.50
N ARG A 148 4.41 9.22 0.31
CA ARG A 148 3.20 9.85 -0.18
C ARG A 148 3.24 10.11 -1.67
N ALA A 149 2.05 10.28 -2.26
CA ALA A 149 1.91 10.67 -3.65
C ALA A 149 2.41 12.12 -3.88
N PRO A 150 2.93 12.44 -5.08
CA PRO A 150 3.47 13.79 -5.37
C PRO A 150 2.50 14.93 -5.08
N GLU A 151 1.21 14.75 -5.37
CA GLU A 151 0.17 15.77 -5.18
C GLU A 151 -0.07 16.13 -3.72
N GLU A 152 0.24 15.25 -2.77
CA GLU A 152 0.09 15.51 -1.34
C GLU A 152 1.10 16.55 -0.82
N TYR A 153 2.26 16.68 -1.48
CA TYR A 153 3.27 17.66 -1.11
C TYR A 153 2.98 19.09 -1.62
N TYR A 154 1.93 19.27 -2.44
CA TYR A 154 1.55 20.55 -3.00
C TYR A 154 0.32 21.19 -2.36
N ASP A 155 -0.24 20.61 -1.30
CA ASP A 155 -1.51 21.03 -0.71
C ASP A 155 -2.63 21.20 -1.75
N LYS A 156 -2.68 20.31 -2.73
CA LYS A 156 -3.73 20.27 -3.75
C LYS A 156 -4.89 19.40 -3.26
N PRO A 157 -6.12 19.59 -3.82
CA PRO A 157 -7.19 18.65 -3.58
C PRO A 157 -6.81 17.24 -4.09
N VAL A 158 -6.94 16.25 -3.21
CA VAL A 158 -6.59 14.85 -3.46
C VAL A 158 -7.84 13.95 -3.46
N ASN A 159 -7.69 12.73 -3.91
CA ASN A 159 -8.72 11.69 -3.94
C ASN A 159 -8.10 10.33 -3.58
N GLU A 160 -8.85 9.25 -3.75
CA GLU A 160 -8.44 7.88 -3.46
C GLU A 160 -7.17 7.41 -4.23
N LYS A 161 -6.75 8.15 -5.24
CA LYS A 161 -5.55 7.79 -6.03
C LYS A 161 -4.24 7.97 -5.25
N ILE A 162 -4.26 8.67 -4.13
CA ILE A 162 -3.10 8.72 -3.22
C ILE A 162 -2.84 7.35 -2.56
N ASP A 163 -3.92 6.63 -2.19
CA ASP A 163 -3.80 5.26 -1.67
C ASP A 163 -3.26 4.30 -2.75
N VAL A 164 -3.63 4.52 -4.01
CA VAL A 164 -3.12 3.72 -5.14
C VAL A 164 -1.61 3.91 -5.31
N PHE A 165 -1.12 5.15 -5.20
CA PHE A 165 0.32 5.44 -5.24
C PHE A 165 1.05 4.76 -4.07
N SER A 166 0.54 4.91 -2.87
CA SER A 166 1.11 4.32 -1.65
C SER A 166 1.04 2.79 -1.66
N PHE A 167 0.02 2.18 -2.30
CA PHE A 167 -0.02 0.75 -2.58
C PHE A 167 1.18 0.32 -3.45
N GLY A 168 1.56 1.10 -4.46
CA GLY A 168 2.76 0.87 -5.26
C GLY A 168 4.03 0.82 -4.41
N ASN A 169 4.16 1.71 -3.43
CA ASN A 169 5.26 1.70 -2.46
C ASN A 169 5.26 0.41 -1.61
N GLY A 170 4.08 -0.07 -1.21
CA GLY A 170 3.94 -1.37 -0.54
C GLY A 170 4.37 -2.54 -1.42
N VAL A 171 3.99 -2.53 -2.71
CA VAL A 171 4.41 -3.54 -3.70
C VAL A 171 5.94 -3.52 -3.89
N TYR A 172 6.55 -2.33 -3.91
CA TYR A 172 8.01 -2.18 -3.94
C TYR A 172 8.69 -2.86 -2.76
N GLY A 173 8.19 -2.61 -1.53
CA GLY A 173 8.70 -3.26 -0.32
C GLY A 173 8.55 -4.79 -0.35
N LEU A 174 7.42 -5.31 -0.86
CA LEU A 174 7.24 -6.75 -1.07
C LEU A 174 8.22 -7.32 -2.10
N LEU A 175 8.43 -6.59 -3.21
CA LEU A 175 9.29 -7.04 -4.30
C LEU A 175 10.76 -7.07 -3.89
N THR A 176 11.25 -5.98 -3.32
CA THR A 176 12.68 -5.74 -3.09
C THR A 176 13.13 -6.07 -1.66
N GLY A 177 12.26 -5.90 -0.68
CA GLY A 177 12.61 -5.93 0.74
C GLY A 177 13.23 -4.62 1.24
N LEU A 178 13.02 -3.52 0.51
CA LEU A 178 13.58 -2.20 0.79
C LEU A 178 12.48 -1.14 0.85
N TRP A 179 12.78 0.02 1.45
CA TRP A 179 11.95 1.20 1.34
C TRP A 179 12.11 1.89 -0.02
N PRO A 180 11.07 2.54 -0.55
CA PRO A 180 11.21 3.46 -1.66
C PRO A 180 12.31 4.49 -1.40
N PHE A 181 13.18 4.74 -2.37
CA PHE A 181 14.34 5.61 -2.22
C PHE A 181 15.32 5.17 -1.11
N TYR A 182 15.51 3.86 -0.95
CA TYR A 182 16.39 3.26 0.07
C TYR A 182 17.83 3.78 0.04
N GLU A 183 18.24 4.42 -1.04
CA GLU A 183 19.54 5.06 -1.21
C GLU A 183 19.66 6.39 -0.46
N LEU A 184 18.53 6.98 -0.08
CA LEU A 184 18.45 8.19 0.73
C LEU A 184 18.03 7.76 2.14
N ASP A 185 18.79 8.18 3.16
CA ASP A 185 18.43 7.93 4.56
C ASP A 185 17.34 8.89 5.06
N GLU A 186 16.93 8.74 6.31
CA GLU A 186 15.87 9.54 6.93
C GLU A 186 16.18 11.05 6.94
N ASP A 187 17.45 11.43 6.95
CA ASP A 187 17.89 12.84 6.94
C ASP A 187 17.65 13.50 5.58
N HIS A 188 17.34 12.72 4.52
CA HIS A 188 17.13 13.19 3.15
C HIS A 188 15.63 13.26 2.74
N GLU A 189 14.70 13.32 3.70
CA GLU A 189 13.24 13.42 3.43
C GLU A 189 12.91 14.53 2.42
N THR A 190 13.49 15.70 2.58
CA THR A 190 13.28 16.84 1.67
C THR A 190 13.73 16.51 0.24
N GLU A 191 14.86 15.82 0.08
CA GLU A 191 15.36 15.43 -1.24
C GLU A 191 14.42 14.40 -1.90
N MET A 192 13.92 13.42 -1.15
CA MET A 192 12.93 12.45 -1.64
C MET A 192 11.65 13.13 -2.11
N GLN A 193 11.12 14.08 -1.32
CA GLN A 193 9.94 14.84 -1.70
C GLN A 193 10.17 15.65 -2.99
N GLU A 194 11.32 16.28 -3.15
CA GLU A 194 11.65 17.02 -4.37
C GLU A 194 11.82 16.10 -5.60
N LYS A 195 12.37 14.89 -5.43
CA LYS A 195 12.40 13.88 -6.49
C LYS A 195 10.97 13.48 -6.91
N LEU A 196 10.10 13.15 -5.95
CA LEU A 196 8.69 12.80 -6.22
C LEU A 196 7.94 13.94 -6.90
N LYS A 197 8.13 15.19 -6.47
CA LYS A 197 7.53 16.38 -7.10
C LYS A 197 7.97 16.57 -8.56
N ARG A 198 9.16 16.12 -8.93
CA ARG A 198 9.65 16.12 -10.31
C ARG A 198 9.18 14.91 -11.12
N GLY A 199 8.42 13.99 -10.52
CA GLY A 199 7.96 12.76 -11.16
C GLY A 199 9.00 11.64 -11.20
N GLU A 200 10.08 11.76 -10.40
CA GLU A 200 11.04 10.67 -10.25
C GLU A 200 10.42 9.57 -9.37
N THR A 201 10.64 8.32 -9.76
CA THR A 201 10.19 7.14 -9.02
C THR A 201 11.38 6.47 -8.33
N PRO A 202 11.15 5.66 -7.27
CA PRO A 202 12.20 4.84 -6.70
C PRO A 202 12.87 3.95 -7.75
N PHE A 203 14.16 3.70 -7.60
CA PHE A 203 14.87 2.81 -8.52
C PHE A 203 14.38 1.37 -8.37
N VAL A 204 14.05 0.76 -9.51
CA VAL A 204 13.72 -0.66 -9.64
C VAL A 204 14.70 -1.32 -10.58
N ASP A 205 15.43 -2.31 -10.13
CA ASP A 205 16.33 -3.05 -11.01
C ASP A 205 15.52 -3.75 -12.12
N PRO A 206 15.81 -3.48 -13.41
CA PRO A 206 15.04 -4.04 -14.52
C PRO A 206 15.02 -5.58 -14.56
N ARG A 207 15.98 -6.24 -13.92
CA ARG A 207 16.06 -7.70 -13.85
C ARG A 207 14.89 -8.32 -13.08
N TYR A 208 14.24 -7.58 -12.14
CA TYR A 208 13.04 -8.06 -11.46
C TYR A 208 11.91 -8.43 -12.42
N HIS A 209 11.74 -7.69 -13.51
CA HIS A 209 10.68 -7.94 -14.48
C HIS A 209 10.77 -9.33 -15.15
N ASN A 210 11.98 -9.84 -15.35
CA ASN A 210 12.23 -11.12 -16.02
C ASN A 210 12.59 -12.25 -15.05
N ARG A 211 12.57 -12.01 -13.73
CA ARG A 211 13.02 -12.96 -12.74
C ARG A 211 12.00 -14.08 -12.51
N SER A 212 10.72 -13.76 -12.49
CA SER A 212 9.60 -14.69 -12.51
C SER A 212 8.34 -14.02 -13.08
N PHE A 213 7.34 -14.84 -13.45
CA PHE A 213 6.05 -14.32 -13.91
C PHE A 213 5.40 -13.41 -12.86
N GLU A 214 5.38 -13.84 -11.59
CA GLU A 214 4.76 -13.11 -10.49
C GLU A 214 5.45 -11.77 -10.23
N GLU A 215 6.79 -11.75 -10.23
CA GLU A 215 7.56 -10.54 -10.00
C GLU A 215 7.44 -9.57 -11.18
N GLY A 216 7.35 -10.05 -12.41
CA GLY A 216 7.06 -9.24 -13.60
C GLY A 216 5.70 -8.54 -13.49
N ILE A 217 4.66 -9.24 -13.07
CA ILE A 217 3.33 -8.67 -12.81
C ILE A 217 3.39 -7.58 -11.72
N LEU A 218 4.16 -7.82 -10.65
CA LEU A 218 4.30 -6.83 -9.58
C LEU A 218 5.02 -5.57 -10.03
N VAL A 219 6.05 -5.69 -10.89
CA VAL A 219 6.74 -4.54 -11.52
C VAL A 219 5.78 -3.73 -12.38
N ASP A 220 4.97 -4.39 -13.22
CA ASP A 220 3.98 -3.71 -14.07
C ASP A 220 2.91 -2.97 -13.24
N ILE A 221 2.44 -3.57 -12.16
CA ILE A 221 1.46 -2.97 -11.26
C ILE A 221 2.06 -1.75 -10.57
N MET A 222 3.24 -1.89 -10.01
CA MET A 222 3.96 -0.83 -9.32
C MET A 222 4.17 0.37 -10.24
N ASN A 223 4.67 0.16 -11.47
CA ASN A 223 4.87 1.24 -12.45
C ASN A 223 3.55 1.94 -12.80
N ALA A 224 2.45 1.20 -12.95
CA ALA A 224 1.14 1.80 -13.23
C ALA A 224 0.61 2.62 -12.06
N THR A 225 0.86 2.20 -10.81
CA THR A 225 0.41 2.91 -9.61
C THR A 225 1.21 4.18 -9.33
N TRP A 226 2.44 4.26 -9.81
CA TRP A 226 3.33 5.41 -9.69
C TRP A 226 3.18 6.45 -10.80
N ALA A 227 2.15 6.35 -11.65
CA ALA A 227 1.88 7.41 -12.62
C ALA A 227 1.81 8.77 -11.90
N TYR A 228 2.49 9.78 -12.46
CA TYR A 228 2.60 11.10 -11.84
C TYR A 228 1.24 11.79 -11.73
N ASP A 229 0.47 11.76 -12.83
CA ASP A 229 -0.92 12.25 -12.81
C ASP A 229 -1.81 11.21 -12.10
N PRO A 230 -2.52 11.60 -11.02
CA PRO A 230 -3.44 10.69 -10.34
C PRO A 230 -4.51 10.07 -11.25
N ASP A 231 -4.95 10.79 -12.27
CA ASP A 231 -6.00 10.33 -13.18
C ASP A 231 -5.50 9.22 -14.14
N ASP A 232 -4.18 9.11 -14.35
CA ASP A 232 -3.55 8.01 -15.10
C ASP A 232 -3.36 6.74 -14.26
N ARG A 233 -3.49 6.81 -12.93
CA ARG A 233 -3.38 5.63 -12.08
C ARG A 233 -4.63 4.76 -12.21
N PRO A 234 -4.48 3.42 -12.27
CA PRO A 234 -5.64 2.51 -12.23
C PRO A 234 -6.43 2.68 -10.92
N ASP A 235 -7.69 2.26 -10.90
CA ASP A 235 -8.42 2.08 -9.65
C ASP A 235 -8.06 0.75 -8.97
N MET A 236 -8.36 0.63 -7.67
CA MET A 236 -8.02 -0.57 -6.89
C MET A 236 -8.80 -1.81 -7.35
N ILE A 237 -10.01 -1.67 -7.89
CA ILE A 237 -10.82 -2.79 -8.39
C ILE A 237 -10.16 -3.40 -9.63
N SER A 238 -9.67 -2.56 -10.53
CA SER A 238 -8.92 -2.99 -11.72
C SER A 238 -7.62 -3.71 -11.33
N LEU A 239 -6.90 -3.21 -10.31
CA LEU A 239 -5.69 -3.86 -9.78
C LEU A 239 -6.00 -5.21 -9.13
N VAL A 240 -7.08 -5.32 -8.35
CA VAL A 240 -7.56 -6.59 -7.79
C VAL A 240 -7.85 -7.59 -8.92
N THR A 241 -8.52 -7.15 -9.97
CA THR A 241 -8.83 -8.01 -11.12
C THR A 241 -7.56 -8.53 -11.79
N LYS A 242 -6.58 -7.65 -12.05
CA LYS A 242 -5.28 -8.04 -12.64
C LYS A 242 -4.53 -9.04 -11.76
N LEU A 243 -4.46 -8.77 -10.43
CA LEU A 243 -3.79 -9.65 -9.47
C LEU A 243 -4.48 -11.01 -9.31
N ARG A 244 -5.81 -11.06 -9.31
CA ARG A 244 -6.58 -12.31 -9.27
C ARG A 244 -6.34 -13.17 -10.50
N LEU A 245 -6.33 -12.57 -11.68
CA LEU A 245 -6.01 -13.29 -12.92
C LEU A 245 -4.59 -13.86 -12.90
N ALA A 246 -3.61 -13.07 -12.46
CA ALA A 246 -2.23 -13.54 -12.32
C ALA A 246 -2.11 -14.68 -11.30
N LYS A 247 -2.82 -14.60 -10.17
CA LYS A 247 -2.84 -15.68 -9.18
C LYS A 247 -3.46 -16.97 -9.74
N LEU A 248 -4.57 -16.87 -10.47
CA LEU A 248 -5.19 -18.02 -11.11
C LEU A 248 -4.27 -18.68 -12.15
N GLU A 249 -3.49 -17.90 -12.88
CA GLU A 249 -2.52 -18.41 -13.84
C GLU A 249 -1.36 -19.12 -13.14
N MET A 250 -0.81 -18.53 -12.10
CA MET A 250 0.20 -19.16 -11.23
C MET A 250 -0.29 -20.52 -10.68
N ASP A 251 -1.50 -20.58 -10.13
CA ASP A 251 -2.06 -21.81 -9.55
C ASP A 251 -2.25 -22.93 -10.60
N LYS A 252 -2.58 -22.58 -11.86
CA LYS A 252 -2.65 -23.53 -12.97
C LYS A 252 -1.27 -24.09 -13.35
N HIS A 253 -0.22 -23.29 -13.27
CA HIS A 253 1.15 -23.76 -13.56
C HIS A 253 1.64 -24.72 -12.48
N VAL A 254 1.38 -24.46 -11.22
CA VAL A 254 1.72 -25.35 -10.11
C VAL A 254 1.01 -26.71 -10.25
N SER A 255 -0.29 -26.73 -10.57
CA SER A 255 -1.08 -27.95 -10.70
C SER A 255 -0.70 -28.85 -11.89
N LYS A 256 -0.01 -28.31 -12.90
CA LYS A 256 0.49 -29.10 -14.05
C LYS A 256 1.82 -29.79 -13.80
N HIS A 257 2.53 -29.41 -12.73
CA HIS A 257 3.88 -29.91 -12.40
C HIS A 257 3.92 -30.68 -11.08
N SER A 258 2.78 -30.83 -10.40
CA SER A 258 2.55 -31.71 -9.23
C SER A 258 1.82 -32.98 -9.65
#